data_1a9568c1f1a31e54c75bedc1593a927f
#
_entry.id   1a9568c1f1a31e54c75bedc1593a927f
#
_cell.length_a   1.000
_cell.length_b   1.000
_cell.length_c   1.000
_cell.angle_alpha   90.00
_cell.angle_beta   90.00
_cell.angle_gamma   90.00
#
_symmetry.space_group_name_H-M   'P 1'
#
loop_
_entity.id
_entity.type
_entity.pdbx_description
1 polymer ?
#
loop_
_entity_poly.entity_id
_entity_poly.type
_entity_poly.pdbx_seq_one_letter_code
_entity_poly.pdbx_strand_id
1 'polypeptide(L)'
;MSPISRPTTAPGWADSLFSVGVTGTNGKTSTTWMIAAAVRAAGCSALRISTLGVALDDEVLPRGKRWSDFLATLELAVGRGCRHAVIEATSLALAQGYARNWRFDLGVFTNLSVDHFGTHGSWEHYLAAKAQLFMHLGPGRVAGLNAADP
;
A
#
# COMPACT_ATOMS: atom_id res chain seq x y z
N MET A 1 -16.22 -20.43 -8.50
CA MET A 1 -15.67 -19.11 -8.11
C MET A 1 -16.22 -18.79 -6.72
N SER A 2 -15.40 -18.88 -5.69
CA SER A 2 -15.81 -18.47 -4.34
C SER A 2 -16.08 -16.96 -4.34
N PRO A 3 -17.17 -16.47 -3.72
CA PRO A 3 -17.41 -15.05 -3.64
C PRO A 3 -16.26 -14.39 -2.89
N ILE A 4 -15.63 -13.41 -3.55
CA ILE A 4 -14.62 -12.54 -2.91
C ILE A 4 -15.34 -11.86 -1.75
N SER A 5 -15.02 -12.24 -0.52
CA SER A 5 -15.56 -11.58 0.66
C SER A 5 -15.22 -10.09 0.56
N ARG A 6 -16.25 -9.24 0.56
CA ARG A 6 -16.05 -7.79 0.55
C ARG A 6 -15.18 -7.42 1.75
N PRO A 7 -14.10 -6.66 1.54
CA PRO A 7 -13.23 -6.27 2.63
C PRO A 7 -14.06 -5.46 3.66
N THR A 8 -13.89 -5.79 4.93
CA THR A 8 -14.44 -5.00 6.04
C THR A 8 -13.66 -3.68 6.19
N THR A 9 -14.33 -2.62 6.62
CA THR A 9 -13.70 -1.33 6.96
C THR A 9 -12.53 -1.52 7.92
N ALA A 10 -11.53 -0.65 7.83
CA ALA A 10 -10.38 -0.67 8.72
C ALA A 10 -10.83 -0.57 10.19
N PRO A 11 -10.21 -1.34 11.11
CA PRO A 11 -10.54 -1.30 12.54
C PRO A 11 -10.06 0.01 13.18
N GLY A 12 -10.63 0.36 14.36
CA GLY A 12 -10.36 1.63 15.05
C GLY A 12 -8.88 1.83 15.44
N TRP A 13 -8.11 0.76 15.68
CA TRP A 13 -6.68 0.88 15.95
C TRP A 13 -5.87 1.37 14.73
N ALA A 14 -6.44 1.29 13.52
CA ALA A 14 -5.78 1.76 12.30
C ALA A 14 -5.46 3.25 12.34
N ASP A 15 -6.24 4.06 13.07
CA ASP A 15 -6.03 5.51 13.23
C ASP A 15 -4.71 5.84 13.94
N SER A 16 -4.11 4.88 14.65
CA SER A 16 -2.80 5.04 15.31
C SER A 16 -1.61 4.82 14.38
N LEU A 17 -1.85 4.39 13.13
CA LEU A 17 -0.83 3.99 12.18
C LEU A 17 -0.81 4.95 10.98
N PHE A 18 0.29 5.70 10.82
CA PHE A 18 0.51 6.48 9.61
C PHE A 18 0.90 5.53 8.47
N SER A 19 0.10 5.47 7.43
CA SER A 19 0.30 4.54 6.33
C SER A 19 0.59 5.22 5.00
N VAL A 20 1.63 4.74 4.32
CA VAL A 20 2.03 5.19 2.99
C VAL A 20 1.69 4.10 1.98
N GLY A 21 0.89 4.44 0.98
CA GLY A 21 0.62 3.57 -0.16
C GLY A 21 1.52 3.95 -1.34
N VAL A 22 2.23 2.99 -1.91
CA VAL A 22 3.11 3.22 -3.07
C VAL A 22 2.59 2.44 -4.26
N THR A 23 2.19 3.13 -5.32
CA THR A 23 1.74 2.53 -6.59
C THR A 23 2.52 3.05 -7.79
N GLY A 24 2.35 2.44 -8.93
CA GLY A 24 2.99 2.75 -10.20
C GLY A 24 3.23 1.49 -11.03
N THR A 25 3.81 1.61 -12.20
CA THR A 25 4.21 0.43 -13.00
C THR A 25 5.50 -0.15 -12.47
N ASN A 26 6.55 0.65 -12.40
CA ASN A 26 7.89 0.26 -11.94
C ASN A 26 8.30 1.02 -10.68
N GLY A 27 9.25 0.48 -9.93
CA GLY A 27 9.86 1.14 -8.78
C GLY A 27 9.03 1.11 -7.49
N LYS A 28 7.84 0.54 -7.46
CA LYS A 28 7.01 0.42 -6.25
C LYS A 28 7.76 -0.19 -5.07
N THR A 29 8.34 -1.37 -5.28
CA THR A 29 9.08 -2.10 -4.25
C THR A 29 10.28 -1.29 -3.75
N SER A 30 11.11 -0.77 -4.65
CA SER A 30 12.28 0.04 -4.30
C SER A 30 11.89 1.28 -3.50
N THR A 31 10.85 2.01 -3.95
CA THR A 31 10.34 3.20 -3.25
C THR A 31 9.79 2.84 -1.88
N THR A 32 9.05 1.72 -1.76
CA THR A 32 8.56 1.21 -0.47
C THR A 32 9.73 0.94 0.49
N TRP A 33 10.80 0.34 0.01
CA TRP A 33 11.99 0.07 0.80
C TRP A 33 12.72 1.35 1.22
N MET A 34 12.89 2.30 0.31
CA MET A 34 13.55 3.58 0.61
C MET A 34 12.78 4.40 1.64
N ILE A 35 11.45 4.47 1.53
CA ILE A 35 10.62 5.19 2.51
C ILE A 35 10.71 4.51 3.88
N ALA A 36 10.60 3.18 3.94
CA ALA A 36 10.74 2.45 5.21
C ALA A 36 12.13 2.65 5.84
N ALA A 37 13.20 2.64 5.03
CA ALA A 37 14.55 2.92 5.49
C ALA A 37 14.71 4.35 6.02
N ALA A 38 14.09 5.34 5.35
CA ALA A 38 14.12 6.73 5.81
C ALA A 38 13.38 6.90 7.16
N VAL A 39 12.22 6.26 7.34
CA VAL A 39 11.48 6.24 8.61
C VAL A 39 12.35 5.65 9.73
N ARG A 40 13.04 4.55 9.46
CA ARG A 40 13.95 3.91 10.43
C ARG A 40 15.16 4.78 10.74
N ALA A 41 15.75 5.43 9.73
CA ALA A 41 16.86 6.36 9.91
C ALA A 41 16.47 7.57 10.78
N ALA A 42 15.19 7.95 10.78
CA ALA A 42 14.62 8.95 11.68
C ALA A 42 14.36 8.44 13.11
N GLY A 43 14.74 7.21 13.43
CA GLY A 43 14.58 6.61 14.77
C GLY A 43 13.19 6.02 15.02
N CYS A 44 12.37 5.86 14.00
CA CYS A 44 11.03 5.29 14.10
C CYS A 44 10.98 3.84 13.60
N SER A 45 10.13 3.01 14.21
CA SER A 45 9.83 1.67 13.71
C SER A 45 8.96 1.76 12.46
N ALA A 46 9.21 0.90 11.47
CA ALA A 46 8.50 0.85 10.20
C ALA A 46 8.10 -0.58 9.82
N LEU A 47 6.82 -0.78 9.58
CA LEU A 47 6.31 -1.96 8.90
C LEU A 47 6.41 -1.74 7.39
N ARG A 48 7.01 -2.68 6.69
CA ARG A 48 7.10 -2.70 5.23
C ARG A 48 6.34 -3.90 4.67
N ILE A 49 5.42 -3.63 3.75
CA ILE A 49 4.67 -4.67 3.02
C ILE A 49 4.92 -4.47 1.52
N SER A 50 5.52 -5.46 0.87
CA SER A 50 5.82 -5.43 -0.56
C SER A 50 5.57 -6.77 -1.24
N THR A 51 5.71 -6.82 -2.56
CA THR A 51 5.63 -8.07 -3.32
C THR A 51 6.76 -9.04 -2.97
N LEU A 52 7.89 -8.55 -2.48
CA LEU A 52 9.03 -9.36 -2.05
C LEU A 52 8.91 -9.90 -0.62
N GLY A 53 7.98 -9.36 0.18
CA GLY A 53 7.79 -9.82 1.54
C GLY A 53 7.29 -8.74 2.50
N VAL A 54 7.17 -9.14 3.75
CA VAL A 54 6.74 -8.30 4.87
C VAL A 54 7.85 -8.27 5.90
N ALA A 55 8.15 -7.11 6.44
CA ALA A 55 9.10 -6.96 7.54
C ALA A 55 8.69 -5.82 8.47
N LEU A 56 8.85 -6.04 9.76
CA LEU A 56 8.80 -5.02 10.80
C LEU A 56 10.24 -4.73 11.21
N ASP A 57 10.73 -3.56 10.86
CA ASP A 57 12.14 -3.20 10.93
C ASP A 57 13.03 -4.22 10.19
N ASP A 58 13.84 -5.01 10.88
CA ASP A 58 14.69 -6.05 10.31
C ASP A 58 14.08 -7.46 10.43
N GLU A 59 12.99 -7.62 11.19
CA GLU A 59 12.31 -8.89 11.36
C GLU A 59 11.41 -9.22 10.19
N VAL A 60 11.72 -10.31 9.49
CA VAL A 60 10.85 -10.83 8.43
C VAL A 60 9.61 -11.47 9.03
N LEU A 61 8.44 -11.03 8.61
CA LEU A 61 7.15 -11.54 9.06
C LEU A 61 6.51 -12.46 8.00
N PRO A 62 5.66 -13.41 8.42
CA PRO A 62 4.88 -14.21 7.50
C PRO A 62 4.01 -13.32 6.59
N ARG A 63 3.96 -13.65 5.29
CA ARG A 63 3.11 -12.96 4.32
C ARG A 63 1.87 -13.77 4.04
N GLY A 64 0.73 -13.24 4.42
CA GLY A 64 -0.57 -13.75 4.01
C GLY A 64 -1.05 -13.14 2.69
N LYS A 65 -2.10 -13.75 2.12
CA LYS A 65 -2.69 -13.30 0.83
C LYS A 65 -4.09 -12.73 0.99
N ARG A 66 -4.73 -12.92 2.15
CA ARG A 66 -6.10 -12.49 2.43
C ARG A 66 -6.10 -11.11 3.08
N TRP A 67 -7.22 -10.43 2.99
CA TRP A 67 -7.46 -9.17 3.69
C TRP A 67 -7.28 -9.31 5.21
N SER A 68 -7.75 -10.41 5.80
CA SER A 68 -7.56 -10.72 7.21
C SER A 68 -6.08 -10.82 7.59
N ASP A 69 -5.25 -11.40 6.73
CA ASP A 69 -3.82 -11.55 6.97
C ASP A 69 -3.10 -10.19 6.93
N PHE A 70 -3.53 -9.32 6.00
CA PHE A 70 -3.08 -7.94 5.93
C PHE A 70 -3.41 -7.17 7.22
N LEU A 71 -4.65 -7.24 7.70
CA LEU A 71 -5.06 -6.58 8.94
C LEU A 71 -4.30 -7.13 10.16
N ALA A 72 -4.17 -8.45 10.26
CA ALA A 72 -3.44 -9.09 11.36
C ALA A 72 -1.96 -8.65 11.41
N THR A 73 -1.33 -8.48 10.24
CA THR A 73 0.05 -7.98 10.16
C THR A 73 0.18 -6.54 10.66
N LEU A 74 -0.76 -5.67 10.29
CA LEU A 74 -0.79 -4.28 10.75
C LEU A 74 -1.07 -4.19 12.24
N GLU A 75 -2.03 -4.97 12.73
CA GLU A 75 -2.38 -5.05 14.16
C GLU A 75 -1.19 -5.52 15.01
N LEU A 76 -0.48 -6.56 14.55
CA LEU A 76 0.75 -7.02 15.19
C LEU A 76 1.80 -5.90 15.29
N ALA A 77 2.02 -5.15 14.23
CA ALA A 77 2.97 -4.04 14.21
C ALA A 77 2.55 -2.93 15.19
N VAL A 78 1.28 -2.55 15.18
CA VAL A 78 0.73 -1.56 16.14
C VAL A 78 0.87 -2.04 17.58
N GLY A 79 0.58 -3.31 17.85
CA GLY A 79 0.75 -3.93 19.17
C GLY A 79 2.20 -3.94 19.66
N ARG A 80 3.16 -3.95 18.75
CA ARG A 80 4.60 -3.82 19.03
C ARG A 80 5.09 -2.37 19.07
N GLY A 81 4.20 -1.39 19.04
CA GLY A 81 4.54 0.04 19.13
C GLY A 81 4.90 0.70 17.79
N CYS A 82 4.83 -0.01 16.66
CA CYS A 82 5.04 0.59 15.36
C CYS A 82 3.91 1.56 15.01
N ARG A 83 4.27 2.71 14.43
CA ARG A 83 3.31 3.76 14.04
C ARG A 83 3.43 4.16 12.57
N HIS A 84 4.28 3.49 11.80
CA HIS A 84 4.48 3.78 10.38
C HIS A 84 4.42 2.48 9.56
N ALA A 85 3.57 2.47 8.53
CA ALA A 85 3.52 1.36 7.58
C ALA A 85 3.73 1.87 6.16
N VAL A 86 4.61 1.22 5.40
CA VAL A 86 4.86 1.53 3.99
C VAL A 86 4.46 0.31 3.17
N ILE A 87 3.48 0.51 2.30
CA ILE A 87 2.73 -0.58 1.67
C ILE A 87 2.78 -0.42 0.14
N GLU A 88 3.32 -1.42 -0.53
CA GLU A 88 3.23 -1.53 -1.98
C GLU A 88 1.79 -1.85 -2.39
N ALA A 89 1.13 -0.90 -3.05
CA ALA A 89 -0.23 -1.03 -3.54
C ALA A 89 -0.23 -1.42 -5.02
N THR A 90 -0.40 -2.72 -5.29
CA THR A 90 -0.48 -3.23 -6.67
C THR A 90 -1.80 -2.81 -7.33
N SER A 91 -1.81 -2.69 -8.65
CA SER A 91 -3.03 -2.37 -9.41
C SER A 91 -4.15 -3.39 -9.18
N LEU A 92 -3.79 -4.66 -9.01
CA LEU A 92 -4.76 -5.71 -8.70
C LEU A 92 -5.41 -5.51 -7.31
N ALA A 93 -4.62 -5.22 -6.28
CA ALA A 93 -5.14 -4.94 -4.94
C ALA A 93 -6.03 -3.69 -4.94
N LEU A 94 -5.61 -2.63 -5.64
CA LEU A 94 -6.39 -1.40 -5.77
C LEU A 94 -7.72 -1.64 -6.51
N ALA A 95 -7.70 -2.40 -7.62
CA ALA A 95 -8.91 -2.79 -8.34
C ALA A 95 -9.88 -3.63 -7.49
N GLN A 96 -9.36 -4.39 -6.51
CA GLN A 96 -10.14 -5.14 -5.53
C GLN A 96 -10.68 -4.28 -4.37
N GLY A 97 -10.43 -2.97 -4.36
CA GLY A 97 -10.96 -2.04 -3.38
C GLY A 97 -10.16 -1.93 -2.08
N TYR A 98 -8.88 -2.32 -2.08
CA TYR A 98 -8.04 -2.20 -0.87
C TYR A 98 -7.94 -0.76 -0.38
N ALA A 99 -7.75 0.24 -1.27
CA ALA A 99 -7.69 1.64 -0.87
C ALA A 99 -9.02 2.19 -0.32
N ARG A 100 -10.15 1.62 -0.72
CA ARG A 100 -11.47 1.97 -0.18
C ARG A 100 -11.62 1.54 1.28
N ASN A 101 -11.00 0.42 1.64
CA ASN A 101 -11.16 -0.20 2.96
C ASN A 101 -9.98 0.10 3.90
N TRP A 102 -8.82 0.41 3.34
CA TRP A 102 -7.66 0.93 4.06
C TRP A 102 -7.32 2.32 3.51
N ARG A 103 -7.62 3.36 4.27
CA ARG A 103 -7.34 4.75 3.89
C ARG A 103 -5.90 5.08 4.21
N PHE A 104 -5.12 5.34 3.18
CA PHE A 104 -3.74 5.78 3.33
C PHE A 104 -3.66 7.25 3.76
N ASP A 105 -2.59 7.60 4.48
CA ASP A 105 -2.25 8.96 4.88
C ASP A 105 -1.45 9.69 3.80
N LEU A 106 -0.63 8.93 3.08
CA LEU A 106 0.17 9.39 1.95
C LEU A 106 0.05 8.39 0.80
N GLY A 107 -0.29 8.88 -0.38
CA GLY A 107 -0.22 8.12 -1.63
C GLY A 107 1.00 8.54 -2.44
N VAL A 108 1.80 7.59 -2.91
CA VAL A 108 2.95 7.83 -3.78
C VAL A 108 2.74 7.15 -5.12
N PHE A 109 2.91 7.92 -6.20
CA PHE A 109 2.86 7.43 -7.57
C PHE A 109 4.25 7.52 -8.22
N THR A 110 4.78 6.38 -8.62
CA THR A 110 6.14 6.34 -9.19
C THR A 110 6.17 6.64 -10.68
N ASN A 111 5.37 5.94 -11.46
CA ASN A 111 5.25 6.11 -12.92
C ASN A 111 4.10 5.28 -13.48
N LEU A 112 3.74 5.55 -14.74
CA LEU A 112 2.80 4.75 -15.52
C LEU A 112 3.40 4.46 -16.90
N SER A 113 3.73 3.22 -17.16
CA SER A 113 4.19 2.77 -18.47
C SER A 113 3.33 1.63 -19.01
N VAL A 114 3.46 1.38 -20.30
CA VAL A 114 2.75 0.30 -20.99
C VAL A 114 3.26 -1.05 -20.48
N ASP A 115 2.54 -1.61 -19.49
CA ASP A 115 2.84 -2.94 -18.92
C ASP A 115 1.54 -3.56 -18.40
N HIS A 116 1.51 -4.90 -18.30
CA HIS A 116 0.40 -5.67 -17.71
C HIS A 116 -0.98 -5.58 -18.41
N PHE A 117 -1.06 -5.35 -19.71
CA PHE A 117 -2.33 -5.41 -20.45
C PHE A 117 -3.10 -6.72 -20.26
N GLY A 118 -2.41 -7.83 -20.03
CA GLY A 118 -3.06 -9.12 -19.80
C GLY A 118 -3.94 -9.21 -18.56
N THR A 119 -3.72 -8.34 -17.56
CA THR A 119 -4.46 -8.39 -16.29
C THR A 119 -5.64 -7.40 -16.25
N HIS A 120 -5.52 -6.25 -16.92
CA HIS A 120 -6.50 -5.16 -16.85
C HIS A 120 -7.32 -4.96 -18.13
N GLY A 121 -6.93 -5.61 -19.23
CA GLY A 121 -7.61 -5.56 -20.51
C GLY A 121 -7.42 -4.26 -21.30
N SER A 122 -7.22 -3.11 -20.64
CA SER A 122 -6.93 -1.83 -21.28
C SER A 122 -6.06 -0.91 -20.40
N TRP A 123 -5.48 0.10 -21.04
CA TRP A 123 -4.72 1.16 -20.38
C TRP A 123 -5.58 1.96 -19.39
N GLU A 124 -6.79 2.29 -19.79
CA GLU A 124 -7.73 3.07 -19.00
C GLU A 124 -8.10 2.32 -17.70
N HIS A 125 -8.34 1.02 -17.78
CA HIS A 125 -8.60 0.19 -16.60
C HIS A 125 -7.38 0.11 -15.68
N TYR A 126 -6.18 0.02 -16.25
CA TYR A 126 -4.94 -0.01 -15.48
C TYR A 126 -4.68 1.32 -14.76
N LEU A 127 -4.86 2.45 -15.44
CA LEU A 127 -4.80 3.79 -14.86
C LEU A 127 -5.87 3.95 -13.78
N ALA A 128 -7.13 3.59 -14.10
CA ALA A 128 -8.24 3.69 -13.16
C ALA A 128 -8.01 2.86 -11.90
N ALA A 129 -7.42 1.68 -12.02
CA ALA A 129 -7.05 0.86 -10.87
C ALA A 129 -6.04 1.56 -9.96
N LYS A 130 -4.98 2.16 -10.51
CA LYS A 130 -3.98 2.89 -9.72
C LYS A 130 -4.53 4.19 -9.13
N ALA A 131 -5.41 4.89 -9.84
CA ALA A 131 -6.07 6.10 -9.39
C ALA A 131 -6.90 5.87 -8.12
N GLN A 132 -7.35 4.62 -7.85
CA GLN A 132 -8.10 4.30 -6.63
C GLN A 132 -7.33 4.66 -5.35
N LEU A 133 -6.00 4.57 -5.34
CA LEU A 133 -5.20 5.00 -4.21
C LEU A 133 -5.47 6.47 -3.85
N PHE A 134 -5.49 7.34 -4.85
CA PHE A 134 -5.62 8.79 -4.69
C PHE A 134 -7.07 9.20 -4.47
N MET A 135 -8.01 8.55 -5.14
CA MET A 135 -9.45 8.80 -4.97
C MET A 135 -9.95 8.49 -3.56
N HIS A 136 -9.25 7.61 -2.85
CA HIS A 136 -9.59 7.23 -1.48
C HIS A 136 -8.68 7.84 -0.42
N LEU A 137 -7.76 8.74 -0.79
CA LEU A 137 -7.10 9.61 0.18
C LEU A 137 -8.14 10.54 0.82
N GLY A 138 -8.17 10.58 2.15
CA GLY A 138 -9.10 11.46 2.84
C GLY A 138 -8.71 12.94 2.75
N PRO A 139 -9.58 13.85 3.15
CA PRO A 139 -9.26 15.27 3.24
C PRO A 139 -8.02 15.52 4.12
N GLY A 140 -7.14 16.42 3.67
CA GLY A 140 -5.89 16.75 4.37
C GLY A 140 -4.77 15.72 4.22
N ARG A 141 -4.96 14.66 3.43
CA ARG A 141 -3.92 13.68 3.11
C ARG A 141 -3.07 14.13 1.93
N VAL A 142 -1.90 13.56 1.79
CA VAL A 142 -0.89 14.01 0.81
C VAL A 142 -0.76 13.02 -0.34
N ALA A 143 -0.65 13.54 -1.55
CA ALA A 143 -0.30 12.79 -2.74
C ALA A 143 1.09 13.22 -3.24
N GLY A 144 2.01 12.26 -3.35
CA GLY A 144 3.32 12.43 -3.99
C GLY A 144 3.27 11.88 -5.41
N LEU A 145 3.47 12.73 -6.41
CA LEU A 145 3.45 12.35 -7.81
C LEU A 145 4.82 12.59 -8.44
N ASN A 146 5.23 11.70 -9.33
CA ASN A 146 6.43 11.89 -10.14
C ASN A 146 6.13 12.90 -11.26
N ALA A 147 6.61 14.13 -11.14
CA ALA A 147 6.41 15.18 -12.14
C ALA A 147 7.16 14.96 -13.45
N ALA A 148 8.08 14.00 -13.51
CA ALA A 148 8.81 13.62 -14.73
C ALA A 148 8.12 12.50 -15.52
N ASP A 149 7.05 11.92 -14.98
CA ASP A 149 6.23 10.92 -15.67
C ASP A 149 5.20 11.67 -16.53
N PRO A 150 5.12 11.43 -17.86
CA PRO A 150 4.25 12.16 -18.78
C PRO A 150 2.75 11.89 -18.56
#